data_af5b4580f09b92707ca6aa9c6056d05b
#
_entry.id   af5b4580f09b92707ca6aa9c6056d05b
#
_cell.length_a   1.000
_cell.length_b   1.000
_cell.length_c   1.000
_cell.angle_alpha   90.00
_cell.angle_beta   90.00
_cell.angle_gamma   90.00
#
_symmetry.space_group_name_H-M   'P 1'
#
loop_
_entity.id
_entity.type
_entity.pdbx_description
1 polymer ?
#
loop_
_entity_poly.entity_id
_entity_poly.type
_entity_poly.pdbx_seq_one_letter_code
_entity_poly.pdbx_strand_id
1 'polypeptide(L)'
;MFGFKLFSFLNFGSIKQENHNHFNSNIISFIKQNEDYFYNGEFKKSFEILKEYKRDNLSDKKNNYLLLVNEAKYYFDLCNYKKTKENLYYLEKEYKNFIDISFKETQLSLCMHEKDPNKFNEIKQYFLIEKQTNRSNEYFDFMYALNTGDIKQAKKLFDKLKEKEKSEFLKANLYAQSFFKEQNENDALLFIELCETLIQDNKLNFLQKKIILETLYEIEKFFTRKYNISILKNKNYIKN
;
A
#
# COMPACT_ATOMS: atom_id res chain seq x y z
N MET A 1 -11.81 -14.95 9.71
CA MET A 1 -11.75 -14.37 8.37
C MET A 1 -10.52 -13.46 8.35
N PHE A 2 -9.37 -13.96 7.88
CA PHE A 2 -8.13 -13.22 7.84
C PHE A 2 -8.21 -12.25 6.66
N GLY A 3 -8.47 -10.98 6.94
CA GLY A 3 -8.31 -9.92 5.94
C GLY A 3 -6.82 -9.75 5.66
N PHE A 4 -6.39 -10.21 4.49
CA PHE A 4 -4.99 -10.12 4.09
C PHE A 4 -4.57 -8.66 3.98
N LYS A 5 -3.61 -8.26 4.81
CA LYS A 5 -3.01 -6.92 4.89
C LYS A 5 -2.03 -6.61 3.75
N LEU A 6 -1.91 -7.49 2.74
CA LEU A 6 -0.97 -7.34 1.63
C LEU A 6 -1.16 -6.08 0.77
N PHE A 7 -2.23 -5.32 1.00
CA PHE A 7 -2.68 -4.28 0.08
C PHE A 7 -2.41 -2.85 0.53
N SER A 8 -1.96 -2.63 1.76
CA SER A 8 -1.73 -1.28 2.26
C SER A 8 -0.57 -0.54 1.58
N PHE A 9 0.23 -1.24 0.76
CA PHE A 9 1.43 -0.66 0.15
C PHE A 9 1.30 -0.49 -1.36
N LEU A 10 0.26 0.21 -1.76
CA LEU A 10 0.22 0.78 -3.09
C LEU A 10 1.25 1.91 -3.16
N ASN A 11 2.52 1.51 -3.28
CA ASN A 11 3.51 2.45 -3.74
C ASN A 11 3.18 2.69 -5.21
N PHE A 12 2.36 3.71 -5.49
CA PHE A 12 2.05 4.16 -6.85
C PHE A 12 3.32 4.64 -7.58
N GLY A 13 4.50 4.23 -7.09
CA GLY A 13 5.84 4.42 -7.62
C GLY A 13 6.00 5.81 -8.19
N SER A 14 6.71 6.68 -7.52
CA SER A 14 7.12 8.01 -7.99
C SER A 14 6.16 8.64 -8.99
N ILE A 15 4.96 9.00 -8.53
CA ILE A 15 4.17 10.02 -9.20
C ILE A 15 5.09 11.22 -9.25
N LYS A 16 5.27 11.78 -10.43
CA LYS A 16 6.12 12.95 -10.63
C LYS A 16 5.84 13.96 -9.54
N GLN A 17 6.83 14.25 -8.70
CA GLN A 17 6.79 15.26 -7.64
C GLN A 17 6.68 16.68 -8.20
N GLU A 18 6.17 16.87 -9.42
CA GLU A 18 6.18 18.13 -10.13
C GLU A 18 5.32 19.23 -9.47
N ASN A 19 4.43 18.90 -8.53
CA ASN A 19 3.56 19.89 -7.88
C ASN A 19 4.00 20.32 -6.47
N HIS A 20 5.16 19.86 -5.96
CA HIS A 20 5.67 20.34 -4.66
C HIS A 20 6.33 21.73 -4.70
N ASN A 21 6.43 22.36 -5.87
CA ASN A 21 7.07 23.67 -6.04
C ASN A 21 6.41 24.83 -5.25
N HIS A 22 5.30 24.56 -4.56
CA HIS A 22 4.59 25.54 -3.75
C HIS A 22 4.69 25.31 -2.23
N PHE A 23 5.37 24.23 -1.78
CA PHE A 23 5.51 23.96 -0.35
C PHE A 23 6.88 24.38 0.18
N ASN A 24 6.92 24.76 1.45
CA ASN A 24 8.19 25.09 2.11
C ASN A 24 9.10 23.85 2.15
N SER A 25 10.37 24.02 1.75
CA SER A 25 11.36 22.94 1.74
C SER A 25 11.52 22.25 3.11
N ASN A 26 11.30 22.98 4.19
CA ASN A 26 11.39 22.44 5.55
C ASN A 26 10.30 21.41 5.85
N ILE A 27 9.04 21.66 5.42
CA ILE A 27 7.96 20.70 5.64
C ILE A 27 8.16 19.42 4.81
N ILE A 28 8.65 19.55 3.58
CA ILE A 28 8.94 18.39 2.73
C ILE A 28 10.05 17.53 3.34
N SER A 29 11.13 18.16 3.80
CA SER A 29 12.23 17.46 4.49
C SER A 29 11.76 16.78 5.77
N PHE A 30 10.92 17.46 6.54
CA PHE A 30 10.31 16.90 7.74
C PHE A 30 9.44 15.67 7.44
N ILE A 31 8.55 15.76 6.44
CA ILE A 31 7.68 14.64 6.05
C ILE A 31 8.52 13.44 5.62
N LYS A 32 9.55 13.65 4.81
CA LYS A 32 10.45 12.58 4.37
C LYS A 32 11.15 11.89 5.54
N GLN A 33 11.69 12.66 6.48
CA GLN A 33 12.30 12.11 7.68
C GLN A 33 11.28 11.35 8.55
N ASN A 34 10.06 11.85 8.64
CA ASN A 34 8.99 11.18 9.39
C ASN A 34 8.53 9.89 8.70
N GLU A 35 8.45 9.86 7.36
CA GLU A 35 8.21 8.64 6.58
C GLU A 35 9.30 7.58 6.83
N ASP A 36 10.57 7.99 6.91
CA ASP A 36 11.67 7.07 7.24
C ASP A 36 11.44 6.40 8.60
N TYR A 37 11.07 7.14 9.64
CA TYR A 37 10.71 6.53 10.94
C TYR A 37 9.53 5.57 10.81
N PHE A 38 8.47 5.98 10.13
CA PHE A 38 7.27 5.15 9.98
C PHE A 38 7.57 3.84 9.26
N TYR A 39 8.21 3.91 8.09
CA TYR A 39 8.50 2.73 7.28
C TYR A 39 9.66 1.86 7.79
N ASN A 40 10.43 2.35 8.78
CA ASN A 40 11.35 1.54 9.57
C ASN A 40 10.71 0.89 10.81
N GLY A 41 9.39 1.06 11.02
CA GLY A 41 8.64 0.45 12.10
C GLY A 41 8.59 1.26 13.40
N GLU A 42 9.18 2.46 13.43
CA GLU A 42 9.17 3.37 14.58
C GLU A 42 7.85 4.18 14.65
N PHE A 43 6.70 3.48 14.59
CA PHE A 43 5.38 4.09 14.42
C PHE A 43 5.04 5.11 15.51
N LYS A 44 5.31 4.75 16.78
CA LYS A 44 5.02 5.64 17.93
C LYS A 44 5.77 6.95 17.81
N LYS A 45 7.05 6.88 17.51
CA LYS A 45 7.92 8.05 17.31
C LYS A 45 7.44 8.91 16.15
N SER A 46 7.08 8.28 15.01
CA SER A 46 6.55 8.98 13.85
C SER A 46 5.28 9.78 14.20
N PHE A 47 4.31 9.19 14.90
CA PHE A 47 3.08 9.91 15.30
C PHE A 47 3.33 11.00 16.35
N GLU A 48 4.25 10.79 17.30
CA GLU A 48 4.63 11.81 18.27
C GLU A 48 5.24 13.03 17.61
N ILE A 49 6.19 12.83 16.70
CA ILE A 49 6.84 13.88 15.91
C ILE A 49 5.82 14.65 15.04
N LEU A 50 4.90 13.96 14.36
CA LEU A 50 3.82 14.59 13.61
C LEU A 50 2.95 15.49 14.50
N LYS A 51 2.60 15.00 15.68
CA LYS A 51 1.75 15.74 16.63
C LYS A 51 2.46 17.01 17.15
N GLU A 52 3.74 16.91 17.47
CA GLU A 52 4.54 18.06 17.92
C GLU A 52 4.66 19.12 16.81
N TYR A 53 5.00 18.71 15.61
CA TYR A 53 5.12 19.61 14.47
C TYR A 53 3.81 20.32 14.13
N LYS A 54 2.67 19.63 14.20
CA LYS A 54 1.33 20.22 14.03
C LYS A 54 1.06 21.30 15.07
N ARG A 55 1.35 21.02 16.35
CA ARG A 55 1.15 21.97 17.44
C ARG A 55 1.92 23.27 17.22
N ASP A 56 3.17 23.16 16.75
CA ASP A 56 4.06 24.30 16.58
C ASP A 56 3.77 25.12 15.29
N ASN A 57 3.00 24.54 14.34
CA ASN A 57 2.68 25.14 13.03
C ASN A 57 1.17 25.27 12.75
N LEU A 58 0.34 25.44 13.76
CA LEU A 58 -1.13 25.47 13.67
C LEU A 58 -1.67 26.55 12.71
N SER A 59 -0.98 27.66 12.55
CA SER A 59 -1.40 28.77 11.70
C SER A 59 -1.21 28.54 10.20
N ASP A 60 -0.35 27.62 9.80
CA ASP A 60 -0.08 27.32 8.39
C ASP A 60 -1.01 26.22 7.88
N LYS A 61 -2.11 26.64 7.26
CA LYS A 61 -3.12 25.72 6.70
C LYS A 61 -2.54 24.75 5.69
N LYS A 62 -1.56 25.16 4.89
CA LYS A 62 -0.97 24.36 3.84
C LYS A 62 -0.09 23.25 4.40
N ASN A 63 0.75 23.60 5.38
CA ASN A 63 1.56 22.63 6.10
C ASN A 63 0.68 21.64 6.87
N ASN A 64 -0.37 22.12 7.53
CA ASN A 64 -1.32 21.25 8.24
C ASN A 64 -2.04 20.28 7.30
N TYR A 65 -2.40 20.71 6.09
CA TYR A 65 -2.96 19.82 5.08
C TYR A 65 -2.02 18.64 4.79
N LEU A 66 -0.75 18.92 4.47
CA LEU A 66 0.24 17.88 4.16
C LEU A 66 0.43 16.88 5.32
N LEU A 67 0.51 17.38 6.54
CA LEU A 67 0.65 16.54 7.73
C LEU A 67 -0.56 15.62 7.92
N LEU A 68 -1.77 16.12 7.70
CA LEU A 68 -3.00 15.34 7.81
C LEU A 68 -3.14 14.30 6.70
N VAL A 69 -2.71 14.60 5.47
CA VAL A 69 -2.67 13.62 4.38
C VAL A 69 -1.72 12.47 4.72
N ASN A 70 -0.51 12.79 5.20
CA ASN A 70 0.45 11.77 5.62
C ASN A 70 -0.07 10.94 6.81
N GLU A 71 -0.72 11.57 7.78
CA GLU A 71 -1.34 10.87 8.90
C GLU A 71 -2.45 9.93 8.43
N ALA A 72 -3.29 10.35 7.46
CA ALA A 72 -4.31 9.49 6.87
C ALA A 72 -3.69 8.27 6.16
N LYS A 73 -2.61 8.48 5.41
CA LYS A 73 -1.82 7.40 4.78
C LYS A 73 -1.28 6.41 5.82
N TYR A 74 -0.68 6.90 6.90
CA TYR A 74 -0.15 6.04 7.96
C TYR A 74 -1.24 5.23 8.67
N TYR A 75 -2.40 5.83 8.94
CA TYR A 75 -3.54 5.07 9.48
C TYR A 75 -4.03 4.01 8.50
N PHE A 76 -4.05 4.30 7.20
CA PHE A 76 -4.37 3.31 6.19
C PHE A 76 -3.38 2.13 6.21
N ASP A 77 -2.08 2.43 6.19
CA ASP A 77 -1.00 1.44 6.20
C ASP A 77 -1.00 0.58 7.48
N LEU A 78 -1.47 1.11 8.60
CA LEU A 78 -1.70 0.38 9.85
C LEU A 78 -3.08 -0.29 9.91
N CYS A 79 -3.84 -0.32 8.81
CA CYS A 79 -5.19 -0.88 8.73
C CYS A 79 -6.20 -0.21 9.67
N ASN A 80 -5.96 1.03 10.09
CA ASN A 80 -6.92 1.81 10.85
C ASN A 80 -7.83 2.62 9.91
N TYR A 81 -8.64 1.92 9.14
CA TYR A 81 -9.48 2.49 8.09
C TYR A 81 -10.50 3.51 8.61
N LYS A 82 -10.94 3.34 9.86
CA LYS A 82 -11.84 4.30 10.51
C LYS A 82 -11.18 5.68 10.62
N LYS A 83 -9.97 5.75 11.19
CA LYS A 83 -9.22 7.01 11.29
C LYS A 83 -8.81 7.55 9.94
N THR A 84 -8.44 6.69 9.00
CA THR A 84 -8.19 7.09 7.60
C THR A 84 -9.40 7.84 7.03
N LYS A 85 -10.59 7.25 7.15
CA LYS A 85 -11.84 7.84 6.65
C LYS A 85 -12.19 9.17 7.33
N GLU A 86 -12.04 9.24 8.64
CA GLU A 86 -12.25 10.46 9.43
C GLU A 86 -11.33 11.59 8.97
N ASN A 87 -10.03 11.30 8.77
CA ASN A 87 -9.05 12.28 8.29
C ASN A 87 -9.34 12.72 6.85
N LEU A 88 -9.64 11.79 5.94
CA LEU A 88 -9.97 12.13 4.55
C LEU A 88 -11.24 12.98 4.47
N TYR A 89 -12.27 12.65 5.23
CA TYR A 89 -13.50 13.47 5.29
C TYR A 89 -13.22 14.89 5.80
N TYR A 90 -12.42 15.01 6.85
CA TYR A 90 -12.02 16.30 7.40
C TYR A 90 -11.23 17.12 6.36
N LEU A 91 -10.26 16.51 5.67
CA LEU A 91 -9.47 17.13 4.62
C LEU A 91 -10.33 17.62 3.45
N GLU A 92 -11.27 16.79 3.00
CA GLU A 92 -12.17 17.14 1.89
C GLU A 92 -13.07 18.33 2.24
N LYS A 93 -13.49 18.44 3.49
CA LYS A 93 -14.35 19.53 3.98
C LYS A 93 -13.58 20.84 4.19
N GLU A 94 -12.47 20.77 4.94
CA GLU A 94 -11.78 21.98 5.44
C GLU A 94 -10.64 22.46 4.52
N TYR A 95 -10.12 21.57 3.65
CA TYR A 95 -8.96 21.81 2.80
C TYR A 95 -9.22 21.59 1.31
N LYS A 96 -10.44 21.74 0.86
CA LYS A 96 -10.88 21.44 -0.52
C LYS A 96 -9.96 22.03 -1.61
N ASN A 97 -9.41 23.23 -1.38
CA ASN A 97 -8.55 23.92 -2.35
C ASN A 97 -7.10 23.39 -2.36
N PHE A 98 -6.74 22.49 -1.46
CA PHE A 98 -5.39 21.91 -1.34
C PHE A 98 -5.33 20.46 -1.80
N ILE A 99 -6.46 19.84 -2.16
CA ILE A 99 -6.53 18.42 -2.53
C ILE A 99 -5.53 18.12 -3.65
N ASP A 100 -4.61 17.22 -3.35
CA ASP A 100 -3.51 16.81 -4.21
C ASP A 100 -3.53 15.31 -4.55
N ILE A 101 -2.50 14.87 -5.23
CA ILE A 101 -2.33 13.48 -5.63
C ILE A 101 -2.25 12.55 -4.43
N SER A 102 -1.53 12.90 -3.38
CA SER A 102 -1.33 12.06 -2.19
C SER A 102 -2.65 11.80 -1.46
N PHE A 103 -3.52 12.82 -1.39
CA PHE A 103 -4.88 12.65 -0.90
C PHE A 103 -5.67 11.67 -1.77
N LYS A 104 -5.63 11.85 -3.11
CA LYS A 104 -6.35 10.98 -4.05
C LYS A 104 -5.84 9.54 -4.04
N GLU A 105 -4.55 9.31 -3.84
CA GLU A 105 -3.97 7.96 -3.66
C GLU A 105 -4.52 7.28 -2.41
N THR A 106 -4.53 7.99 -1.29
CA THR A 106 -5.07 7.45 -0.03
C THR A 106 -6.57 7.17 -0.15
N GLN A 107 -7.30 8.06 -0.80
CA GLN A 107 -8.73 7.90 -1.09
C GLN A 107 -8.99 6.69 -2.01
N LEU A 108 -8.18 6.50 -3.06
CA LEU A 108 -8.27 5.35 -3.97
C LEU A 108 -8.03 4.03 -3.22
N SER A 109 -7.01 3.99 -2.38
CA SER A 109 -6.69 2.83 -1.56
C SER A 109 -7.84 2.46 -0.62
N LEU A 110 -8.46 3.46 0.01
CA LEU A 110 -9.63 3.24 0.87
C LEU A 110 -10.83 2.72 0.08
N CYS A 111 -11.11 3.27 -1.11
CA CYS A 111 -12.22 2.80 -1.96
C CYS A 111 -12.04 1.35 -2.40
N MET A 112 -10.82 0.92 -2.72
CA MET A 112 -10.53 -0.48 -3.03
C MET A 112 -10.77 -1.37 -1.82
N HIS A 113 -10.37 -0.94 -0.61
CA HIS A 113 -10.64 -1.67 0.62
C HIS A 113 -12.14 -1.77 0.93
N GLU A 114 -12.89 -0.68 0.77
CA GLU A 114 -14.34 -0.62 0.97
C GLU A 114 -15.14 -1.28 -0.16
N LYS A 115 -14.48 -1.65 -1.26
CA LYS A 115 -15.08 -2.23 -2.48
C LYS A 115 -16.14 -1.33 -3.10
N ASP A 116 -15.87 -0.02 -3.12
CA ASP A 116 -16.72 0.98 -3.75
C ASP A 116 -16.29 1.22 -5.21
N PRO A 117 -16.95 0.58 -6.21
CA PRO A 117 -16.56 0.69 -7.62
C PRO A 117 -16.85 2.08 -8.19
N ASN A 118 -17.85 2.79 -7.67
CA ASN A 118 -18.23 4.10 -8.20
C ASN A 118 -17.17 5.14 -7.82
N LYS A 119 -16.82 5.20 -6.55
CA LYS A 119 -15.78 6.11 -6.06
C LYS A 119 -14.41 5.74 -6.62
N PHE A 120 -14.11 4.45 -6.74
CA PHE A 120 -12.90 3.98 -7.39
C PHE A 120 -12.79 4.50 -8.82
N ASN A 121 -13.83 4.34 -9.65
CA ASN A 121 -13.82 4.79 -11.03
C ASN A 121 -13.69 6.32 -11.15
N GLU A 122 -14.37 7.09 -10.30
CA GLU A 122 -14.24 8.55 -10.24
C GLU A 122 -12.77 8.96 -10.01
N ILE A 123 -12.11 8.37 -9.00
CA ILE A 123 -10.74 8.70 -8.66
C ILE A 123 -9.74 8.19 -9.72
N LYS A 124 -9.97 7.00 -10.26
CA LYS A 124 -9.18 6.45 -11.37
C LYS A 124 -9.19 7.41 -12.57
N GLN A 125 -10.34 7.94 -12.95
CA GLN A 125 -10.44 8.92 -14.04
C GLN A 125 -9.65 10.19 -13.77
N TYR A 126 -9.65 10.68 -12.53
CA TYR A 126 -8.80 11.79 -12.15
C TYR A 126 -7.32 11.54 -12.49
N PHE A 127 -6.77 10.38 -12.13
CA PHE A 127 -5.38 10.04 -12.44
C PHE A 127 -5.10 9.92 -13.94
N LEU A 128 -6.02 9.35 -14.69
CA LEU A 128 -5.84 9.12 -16.14
C LEU A 128 -5.97 10.40 -16.96
N ILE A 129 -6.94 11.26 -16.64
CA ILE A 129 -7.21 12.49 -17.36
C ILE A 129 -6.13 13.53 -17.07
N GLU A 130 -5.80 13.73 -15.81
CA GLU A 130 -4.80 14.71 -15.38
C GLU A 130 -3.36 14.28 -15.68
N LYS A 131 -3.18 13.08 -16.29
CA LYS A 131 -1.85 12.48 -16.57
C LYS A 131 -0.92 12.47 -15.33
N GLN A 132 -1.53 12.34 -14.17
CA GLN A 132 -0.80 12.36 -12.89
C GLN A 132 -0.10 11.04 -12.58
N THR A 133 -0.18 10.07 -13.50
CA THR A 133 0.44 8.76 -13.35
C THR A 133 0.96 8.22 -14.67
N ASN A 134 2.03 7.42 -14.62
CA ASN A 134 2.51 6.63 -15.73
C ASN A 134 1.84 5.23 -15.79
N ARG A 135 0.86 4.96 -14.92
CA ARG A 135 0.16 3.68 -14.85
C ARG A 135 -0.95 3.61 -15.91
N SER A 136 -1.15 2.40 -16.44
CA SER A 136 -2.22 2.13 -17.40
C SER A 136 -3.59 2.00 -16.72
N ASN A 137 -4.66 2.07 -17.52
CA ASN A 137 -6.01 1.78 -17.05
C ASN A 137 -6.09 0.33 -16.51
N GLU A 138 -5.44 -0.62 -17.19
CA GLU A 138 -5.35 -2.03 -16.81
C GLU A 138 -4.69 -2.21 -15.45
N TYR A 139 -3.70 -1.37 -15.10
CA TYR A 139 -3.06 -1.41 -13.78
C TYR A 139 -4.05 -1.09 -12.66
N PHE A 140 -4.85 -0.04 -12.81
CA PHE A 140 -5.88 0.30 -11.83
C PHE A 140 -6.93 -0.79 -11.70
N ASP A 141 -7.41 -1.31 -12.83
CA ASP A 141 -8.42 -2.38 -12.85
C ASP A 141 -7.87 -3.68 -12.23
N PHE A 142 -6.60 -4.01 -12.49
CA PHE A 142 -5.90 -5.11 -11.82
C PHE A 142 -5.87 -4.92 -10.31
N MET A 143 -5.47 -3.73 -9.85
CA MET A 143 -5.40 -3.44 -8.42
C MET A 143 -6.77 -3.53 -7.74
N TYR A 144 -7.82 -3.06 -8.41
CA TYR A 144 -9.18 -3.18 -7.90
C TYR A 144 -9.63 -4.65 -7.81
N ALA A 145 -9.47 -5.41 -8.89
CA ALA A 145 -9.83 -6.82 -8.92
C ALA A 145 -9.10 -7.63 -7.84
N LEU A 146 -7.80 -7.38 -7.68
CA LEU A 146 -6.98 -8.02 -6.66
C LEU A 146 -7.48 -7.70 -5.25
N ASN A 147 -7.77 -6.42 -4.96
CA ASN A 147 -8.24 -5.98 -3.64
C ASN A 147 -9.67 -6.45 -3.30
N THR A 148 -10.53 -6.55 -4.29
CA THR A 148 -11.90 -7.07 -4.10
C THR A 148 -11.94 -8.59 -4.02
N GLY A 149 -10.84 -9.26 -4.39
CA GLY A 149 -10.68 -10.71 -4.36
C GLY A 149 -11.25 -11.40 -5.60
N ASP A 150 -11.42 -10.69 -6.70
CA ASP A 150 -11.71 -11.29 -8.03
C ASP A 150 -10.39 -11.76 -8.66
N ILE A 151 -9.90 -12.91 -8.16
CA ILE A 151 -8.60 -13.44 -8.56
C ILE A 151 -8.57 -13.81 -10.04
N LYS A 152 -9.66 -14.32 -10.57
CA LYS A 152 -9.76 -14.68 -12.01
C LYS A 152 -9.56 -13.46 -12.90
N GLN A 153 -10.22 -12.36 -12.56
CA GLN A 153 -10.08 -11.11 -13.30
C GLN A 153 -8.70 -10.50 -13.07
N ALA A 154 -8.17 -10.55 -11.83
CA ALA A 154 -6.83 -10.06 -11.52
C ALA A 154 -5.75 -10.79 -12.34
N LYS A 155 -5.77 -12.12 -12.45
CA LYS A 155 -4.85 -12.90 -13.29
C LYS A 155 -4.92 -12.45 -14.75
N LYS A 156 -6.14 -12.35 -15.31
CA LYS A 156 -6.34 -11.91 -16.69
C LYS A 156 -5.83 -10.49 -16.96
N LEU A 157 -5.99 -9.60 -15.99
CA LEU A 157 -5.51 -8.21 -16.12
C LEU A 157 -3.99 -8.12 -15.92
N PHE A 158 -3.41 -8.92 -15.00
CA PHE A 158 -1.97 -8.99 -14.81
C PHE A 158 -1.23 -9.35 -16.11
N ASP A 159 -1.76 -10.32 -16.88
CA ASP A 159 -1.17 -10.72 -18.17
C ASP A 159 -1.14 -9.56 -19.18
N LYS A 160 -2.12 -8.65 -19.09
CA LYS A 160 -2.23 -7.48 -19.97
C LYS A 160 -1.38 -6.28 -19.54
N LEU A 161 -0.85 -6.28 -18.32
CA LEU A 161 0.01 -5.20 -17.85
C LEU A 161 1.26 -5.07 -18.69
N LYS A 162 1.73 -3.85 -18.88
CA LYS A 162 3.04 -3.59 -19.49
C LYS A 162 4.14 -4.12 -18.57
N GLU A 163 5.23 -4.62 -19.13
CA GLU A 163 6.34 -5.20 -18.35
C GLU A 163 6.87 -4.24 -17.27
N LYS A 164 6.96 -2.94 -17.55
CA LYS A 164 7.37 -1.92 -16.58
C LYS A 164 6.39 -1.75 -15.38
N GLU A 165 5.17 -2.25 -15.50
CA GLU A 165 4.15 -2.21 -14.45
C GLU A 165 4.11 -3.50 -13.64
N LYS A 166 4.67 -4.60 -14.18
CA LYS A 166 4.77 -5.88 -13.52
C LYS A 166 5.98 -5.88 -12.59
N SER A 167 5.76 -5.81 -11.28
CA SER A 167 6.81 -5.98 -10.28
C SER A 167 6.69 -7.35 -9.61
N GLU A 168 7.82 -7.87 -9.13
CA GLU A 168 7.84 -9.11 -8.36
C GLU A 168 6.94 -9.02 -7.11
N PHE A 169 6.84 -7.85 -6.52
CA PHE A 169 5.94 -7.62 -5.38
C PHE A 169 4.45 -7.72 -5.78
N LEU A 170 4.03 -7.17 -6.94
CA LEU A 170 2.66 -7.34 -7.43
C LEU A 170 2.36 -8.79 -7.79
N LYS A 171 3.32 -9.48 -8.38
CA LYS A 171 3.21 -10.90 -8.73
C LYS A 171 3.08 -11.77 -7.48
N ALA A 172 3.89 -11.52 -6.46
CA ALA A 172 3.78 -12.17 -5.16
C ALA A 172 2.41 -11.95 -4.50
N ASN A 173 1.90 -10.71 -4.54
CA ASN A 173 0.55 -10.41 -4.06
C ASN A 173 -0.52 -11.23 -4.77
N LEU A 174 -0.45 -11.33 -6.10
CA LEU A 174 -1.39 -12.11 -6.90
C LEU A 174 -1.36 -13.58 -6.50
N TYR A 175 -0.18 -14.17 -6.36
CA TYR A 175 -0.03 -15.58 -5.96
C TYR A 175 -0.53 -15.84 -4.54
N ALA A 176 -0.18 -14.98 -3.59
CA ALA A 176 -0.69 -15.09 -2.22
C ALA A 176 -2.21 -15.04 -2.17
N GLN A 177 -2.83 -14.08 -2.87
CA GLN A 177 -4.28 -13.94 -2.90
C GLN A 177 -4.95 -15.13 -3.58
N SER A 178 -4.39 -15.63 -4.68
CA SER A 178 -4.87 -16.82 -5.35
C SER A 178 -4.85 -18.04 -4.43
N PHE A 179 -3.74 -18.26 -3.71
CA PHE A 179 -3.68 -19.33 -2.73
C PHE A 179 -4.79 -19.20 -1.66
N PHE A 180 -4.93 -18.04 -1.04
CA PHE A 180 -5.88 -17.88 0.06
C PHE A 180 -7.35 -17.88 -0.36
N LYS A 181 -7.65 -17.49 -1.58
CA LYS A 181 -9.03 -17.45 -2.10
C LYS A 181 -9.44 -18.75 -2.79
N GLU A 182 -8.55 -19.31 -3.60
CA GLU A 182 -8.82 -20.46 -4.47
C GLU A 182 -8.17 -21.74 -3.94
N GLN A 183 -7.37 -21.65 -2.86
CA GLN A 183 -6.53 -22.72 -2.32
C GLN A 183 -5.60 -23.36 -3.37
N ASN A 184 -5.11 -22.51 -4.29
CA ASN A 184 -4.19 -22.94 -5.33
C ASN A 184 -2.78 -23.10 -4.74
N GLU A 185 -2.40 -24.36 -4.47
CA GLU A 185 -1.10 -24.69 -3.85
C GLU A 185 0.08 -24.37 -4.75
N ASN A 186 -0.08 -24.44 -6.07
CA ASN A 186 0.99 -24.04 -7.00
C ASN A 186 1.31 -22.55 -6.85
N ASP A 187 0.29 -21.69 -6.68
CA ASP A 187 0.51 -20.28 -6.44
C ASP A 187 1.19 -20.02 -5.09
N ALA A 188 0.93 -20.86 -4.06
CA ALA A 188 1.67 -20.78 -2.80
C ALA A 188 3.16 -21.09 -3.00
N LEU A 189 3.50 -22.11 -3.77
CA LEU A 189 4.90 -22.45 -4.06
C LEU A 189 5.60 -21.36 -4.84
N LEU A 190 4.93 -20.80 -5.86
CA LEU A 190 5.44 -19.65 -6.63
C LEU A 190 5.65 -18.41 -5.75
N PHE A 191 4.73 -18.16 -4.80
CA PHE A 191 4.92 -17.08 -3.82
C PHE A 191 6.17 -17.30 -2.97
N ILE A 192 6.39 -18.53 -2.47
CA ILE A 192 7.56 -18.86 -1.65
C ILE A 192 8.87 -18.63 -2.43
N GLU A 193 8.91 -19.02 -3.70
CA GLU A 193 10.09 -18.78 -4.55
C GLU A 193 10.39 -17.29 -4.71
N LEU A 194 9.36 -16.47 -4.93
CA LEU A 194 9.53 -15.02 -5.04
C LEU A 194 9.97 -14.37 -3.72
N CYS A 195 9.57 -14.93 -2.58
CA CYS A 195 9.92 -14.35 -1.28
C CYS A 195 11.43 -14.32 -1.03
N GLU A 196 12.20 -15.26 -1.58
CA GLU A 196 13.66 -15.26 -1.46
C GLU A 196 14.27 -13.97 -2.03
N THR A 197 13.85 -13.62 -3.23
CA THR A 197 14.30 -12.39 -3.90
C THR A 197 13.76 -11.14 -3.21
N LEU A 198 12.47 -11.16 -2.81
CA LEU A 198 11.82 -9.99 -2.23
C LEU A 198 12.35 -9.63 -0.83
N ILE A 199 12.67 -10.61 0.01
CA ILE A 199 13.20 -10.34 1.36
C ILE A 199 14.61 -9.74 1.27
N GLN A 200 15.38 -10.13 0.25
CA GLN A 200 16.71 -9.58 0.00
C GLN A 200 16.68 -8.22 -0.71
N ASP A 201 15.53 -7.82 -1.28
CA ASP A 201 15.38 -6.54 -1.97
C ASP A 201 15.41 -5.37 -0.98
N ASN A 202 16.46 -4.54 -1.08
CA ASN A 202 16.61 -3.33 -0.28
C ASN A 202 15.60 -2.23 -0.62
N LYS A 203 14.81 -2.40 -1.69
CA LYS A 203 13.75 -1.46 -2.05
C LYS A 203 12.47 -1.65 -1.23
N LEU A 204 12.32 -2.81 -0.60
CA LEU A 204 11.17 -3.06 0.26
C LEU A 204 11.39 -2.44 1.64
N ASN A 205 10.38 -1.71 2.11
CA ASN A 205 10.36 -1.18 3.46
C ASN A 205 10.03 -2.26 4.51
N PHE A 206 10.19 -1.90 5.78
CA PHE A 206 9.94 -2.80 6.92
C PHE A 206 8.53 -3.40 6.90
N LEU A 207 7.50 -2.59 6.61
CA LEU A 207 6.11 -3.08 6.60
C LEU A 207 5.87 -4.08 5.48
N GLN A 208 6.41 -3.84 4.29
CA GLN A 208 6.32 -4.77 3.16
C GLN A 208 7.01 -6.10 3.49
N LYS A 209 8.22 -6.05 4.04
CA LYS A 209 8.95 -7.26 4.48
C LYS A 209 8.17 -8.01 5.57
N LYS A 210 7.63 -7.30 6.55
CA LYS A 210 6.80 -7.89 7.61
C LYS A 210 5.59 -8.63 7.04
N ILE A 211 4.88 -8.06 6.09
CA ILE A 211 3.70 -8.68 5.46
C ILE A 211 4.10 -9.96 4.70
N ILE A 212 5.21 -9.92 3.95
CA ILE A 212 5.73 -11.11 3.27
C ILE A 212 6.00 -12.23 4.29
N LEU A 213 6.66 -11.92 5.40
CA LEU A 213 6.98 -12.89 6.45
C LEU A 213 5.71 -13.44 7.12
N GLU A 214 4.73 -12.59 7.44
CA GLU A 214 3.44 -13.02 7.99
C GLU A 214 2.70 -13.93 7.01
N THR A 215 2.75 -13.62 5.71
CA THR A 215 2.13 -14.44 4.65
C THR A 215 2.81 -15.80 4.53
N LEU A 216 4.15 -15.83 4.52
CA LEU A 216 4.94 -17.08 4.53
C LEU A 216 4.57 -17.96 5.73
N TYR A 217 4.44 -17.38 6.91
CA TYR A 217 4.06 -18.09 8.12
C TYR A 217 2.68 -18.74 8.00
N GLU A 218 1.68 -18.04 7.45
CA GLU A 218 0.34 -18.59 7.27
C GLU A 218 0.31 -19.71 6.20
N ILE A 219 1.09 -19.57 5.13
CA ILE A 219 1.25 -20.62 4.12
C ILE A 219 1.91 -21.87 4.75
N GLU A 220 3.00 -21.69 5.49
CA GLU A 220 3.66 -22.79 6.21
C GLU A 220 2.70 -23.53 7.13
N LYS A 221 1.93 -22.80 7.91
CA LYS A 221 0.93 -23.34 8.80
C LYS A 221 -0.15 -24.15 8.08
N PHE A 222 -0.57 -23.71 6.89
CA PHE A 222 -1.50 -24.45 6.06
C PHE A 222 -0.91 -25.80 5.62
N PHE A 223 0.31 -25.82 5.07
CA PHE A 223 0.95 -27.04 4.59
C PHE A 223 1.28 -28.02 5.75
N THR A 224 1.73 -27.49 6.87
CA THR A 224 1.99 -28.29 8.08
C THR A 224 0.72 -28.97 8.58
N ARG A 225 -0.40 -28.26 8.61
CA ARG A 225 -1.69 -28.82 9.05
C ARG A 225 -2.27 -29.83 8.07
N LYS A 226 -2.15 -29.57 6.77
CA LYS A 226 -2.77 -30.39 5.73
C LYS A 226 -1.96 -31.63 5.41
N TYR A 227 -0.64 -31.52 5.40
CA TYR A 227 0.25 -32.57 4.90
C TYR A 227 1.29 -33.02 5.92
N ASN A 228 1.33 -32.43 7.10
CA ASN A 228 2.40 -32.66 8.10
C ASN A 228 3.81 -32.40 7.54
N ILE A 229 3.93 -31.44 6.58
CA ILE A 229 5.17 -31.08 5.90
C ILE A 229 5.51 -29.64 6.27
N SER A 230 6.77 -29.37 6.63
CA SER A 230 7.31 -28.02 6.72
C SER A 230 8.01 -27.66 5.41
N ILE A 231 7.46 -26.70 4.69
CA ILE A 231 8.01 -26.22 3.42
C ILE A 231 9.13 -25.18 3.60
N LEU A 232 9.24 -24.60 4.81
CA LEU A 232 10.24 -23.56 5.14
C LEU A 232 11.44 -24.11 5.94
N LYS A 233 11.47 -25.40 6.32
CA LYS A 233 12.53 -25.99 7.17
C LYS A 233 13.96 -25.76 6.67
N ASN A 234 14.15 -25.63 5.37
CA ASN A 234 15.47 -25.46 4.76
C ASN A 234 15.76 -24.01 4.35
N LYS A 235 14.87 -23.07 4.67
CA LYS A 235 14.98 -21.69 4.23
C LYS A 235 15.25 -20.77 5.42
N ASN A 236 16.36 -20.05 5.38
CA ASN A 236 16.86 -19.19 6.47
C ASN A 236 16.01 -17.91 6.76
N TYR A 237 14.73 -17.90 6.40
CA TYR A 237 13.86 -16.72 6.55
C TYR A 237 13.46 -16.40 8.00
N ILE A 238 13.55 -17.36 8.92
CA ILE A 238 12.98 -17.26 10.27
C ILE A 238 14.07 -17.03 11.34
N LYS A 239 15.33 -16.89 10.94
CA LYS A 239 16.46 -16.82 11.90
C LYS A 239 16.95 -15.40 12.25
N ASN A 240 16.28 -14.33 11.76
CA ASN A 240 16.71 -12.95 12.13
C ASN A 240 15.54 -12.17 12.72
#